data_fdf1d16b63b2158d2e8bbb79029a1146
#
_entry.id   fdf1d16b63b2158d2e8bbb79029a1146
#
_cell.length_a   1.000
_cell.length_b   1.000
_cell.length_c   1.000
_cell.angle_alpha   90.00
_cell.angle_beta   90.00
_cell.angle_gamma   90.00
#
_symmetry.space_group_name_H-M   'P 1'
#
loop_
_entity.id
_entity.type
_entity.pdbx_description
1 polymer ?
#
loop_
_entity_poly.entity_id
_entity_poly.type
_entity_poly.pdbx_seq_one_letter_code
_entity_poly.pdbx_strand_id
1 'polypeptide(L)'
;PIPINNWDVIVVGAGAAGLMTCLELPASLKVLLLNRNTSKVSSSRWAQGGIASVIRQDDSFDLHAHDTLKAGDGLCDFQAVEMLVKEAPGCVDRLQNLGMIFDQSSDQLATTLEAAHSRRRVLHVKDRTGRALVEVLEDHIENKKNILHCRGVRVTELLIENKECRGVQVLDGANLYWIQSRAVVLATGGGGHLFTNTTNPAQSSGEGIALAWKAGAAIEDLEFVQFHPTALKFYGAPCFLISEALRGEGAILVDKNGESPVKNLEDR
;
A
#
# COMPACT_ATOMS: atom_id res chain seq x y z
N PRO A 1 -25.12 10.40 -11.30
CA PRO A 1 -25.28 9.16 -10.54
C PRO A 1 -24.49 8.03 -11.20
N ILE A 2 -23.84 7.22 -10.40
CA ILE A 2 -23.10 6.03 -10.87
C ILE A 2 -24.16 5.02 -11.38
N PRO A 3 -23.96 4.37 -12.55
CA PRO A 3 -24.84 3.30 -13.00
C PRO A 3 -24.92 2.18 -11.96
N ILE A 4 -26.12 1.78 -11.56
CA ILE A 4 -26.36 0.82 -10.48
C ILE A 4 -26.20 -0.65 -10.89
N ASN A 5 -26.19 -0.94 -12.18
CA ASN A 5 -26.16 -2.30 -12.72
C ASN A 5 -25.05 -2.46 -13.78
N ASN A 6 -24.68 -3.72 -14.04
CA ASN A 6 -23.77 -4.15 -15.12
C ASN A 6 -22.27 -3.93 -14.85
N TRP A 7 -21.85 -3.97 -13.60
CA TRP A 7 -20.43 -4.03 -13.26
C TRP A 7 -19.98 -5.49 -13.12
N ASP A 8 -18.87 -5.83 -13.73
CA ASP A 8 -18.24 -7.13 -13.51
C ASP A 8 -17.49 -7.11 -12.18
N VAL A 9 -16.72 -6.04 -11.93
CA VAL A 9 -15.93 -5.89 -10.71
C VAL A 9 -16.08 -4.48 -10.14
N ILE A 10 -16.31 -4.41 -8.83
CA ILE A 10 -16.19 -3.17 -8.06
C ILE A 10 -14.87 -3.25 -7.25
N VAL A 11 -13.99 -2.28 -7.41
CA VAL A 11 -12.76 -2.14 -6.62
C VAL A 11 -12.96 -0.99 -5.64
N VAL A 12 -12.83 -1.27 -4.35
CA VAL A 12 -13.02 -0.29 -3.28
C VAL A 12 -11.66 0.14 -2.74
N GLY A 13 -11.27 1.38 -3.03
CA GLY A 13 -10.00 1.98 -2.66
C GLY A 13 -9.06 2.19 -3.85
N ALA A 14 -8.59 3.43 -4.01
CA ALA A 14 -7.68 3.86 -5.08
C ALA A 14 -6.25 4.10 -4.53
N GLY A 15 -5.77 3.22 -3.66
CA GLY A 15 -4.37 3.08 -3.32
C GLY A 15 -3.63 2.19 -4.33
N ALA A 16 -2.34 1.91 -4.10
CA ALA A 16 -1.51 1.09 -5.00
C ALA A 16 -2.18 -0.25 -5.36
N ALA A 17 -2.72 -0.97 -4.37
CA ALA A 17 -3.36 -2.27 -4.59
C ALA A 17 -4.61 -2.16 -5.48
N GLY A 18 -5.50 -1.19 -5.22
CA GLY A 18 -6.72 -1.04 -6.01
C GLY A 18 -6.46 -0.57 -7.44
N LEU A 19 -5.53 0.36 -7.61
CA LEU A 19 -5.12 0.84 -8.94
C LEU A 19 -4.48 -0.29 -9.76
N MET A 20 -3.55 -1.05 -9.15
CA MET A 20 -2.91 -2.18 -9.82
C MET A 20 -3.93 -3.28 -10.16
N THR A 21 -4.85 -3.61 -9.25
CA THR A 21 -5.94 -4.54 -9.52
C THR A 21 -6.73 -4.12 -10.77
N CYS A 22 -7.10 -2.85 -10.86
CA CYS A 22 -7.84 -2.34 -12.02
C CYS A 22 -7.06 -2.49 -13.33
N LEU A 23 -5.73 -2.33 -13.31
CA LEU A 23 -4.89 -2.45 -14.51
C LEU A 23 -4.65 -3.89 -14.94
N GLU A 24 -4.60 -4.83 -14.00
CA GLU A 24 -4.39 -6.25 -14.28
C GLU A 24 -5.68 -6.99 -14.65
N LEU A 25 -6.85 -6.43 -14.37
CA LEU A 25 -8.11 -7.02 -14.81
C LEU A 25 -8.24 -6.95 -16.35
N PRO A 26 -8.77 -8.03 -16.98
CA PRO A 26 -9.02 -8.06 -18.43
C PRO A 26 -9.82 -6.86 -18.92
N ALA A 27 -9.42 -6.30 -20.06
CA ALA A 27 -10.10 -5.12 -20.65
C ALA A 27 -11.55 -5.40 -21.10
N SER A 28 -11.96 -6.67 -21.16
CA SER A 28 -13.34 -7.08 -21.41
C SER A 28 -14.27 -6.88 -20.21
N LEU A 29 -13.72 -6.75 -18.99
CA LEU A 29 -14.50 -6.56 -17.79
C LEU A 29 -14.81 -5.07 -17.58
N LYS A 30 -16.03 -4.77 -17.16
CA LYS A 30 -16.44 -3.43 -16.73
C LYS A 30 -16.12 -3.26 -15.26
N VAL A 31 -15.22 -2.34 -14.97
CA VAL A 31 -14.68 -2.10 -13.62
C VAL A 31 -15.15 -0.75 -13.08
N LEU A 32 -15.68 -0.77 -11.87
CA LEU A 32 -15.99 0.43 -11.10
C LEU A 32 -14.95 0.59 -9.98
N LEU A 33 -14.13 1.62 -10.05
CA LEU A 33 -13.20 1.99 -9.00
C LEU A 33 -13.81 3.07 -8.12
N LEU A 34 -14.02 2.75 -6.85
CA LEU A 34 -14.61 3.65 -5.86
C LEU A 34 -13.54 4.19 -4.93
N ASN A 35 -13.44 5.51 -4.85
CA ASN A 35 -12.55 6.19 -3.92
C ASN A 35 -13.35 7.16 -3.06
N ARG A 36 -13.30 7.01 -1.74
CA ARG A 36 -14.00 7.91 -0.82
C ARG A 36 -13.42 9.34 -0.80
N ASN A 37 -12.15 9.51 -1.20
CA ASN A 37 -11.48 10.80 -1.22
C ASN A 37 -11.70 11.52 -2.54
N THR A 38 -11.91 12.82 -2.44
CA THR A 38 -11.82 13.74 -3.59
C THR A 38 -10.38 14.25 -3.79
N SER A 39 -9.59 14.27 -2.72
CA SER A 39 -8.20 14.72 -2.74
C SER A 39 -7.23 13.56 -3.09
N LYS A 40 -6.08 13.92 -3.64
CA LYS A 40 -4.98 12.97 -3.94
C LYS A 40 -4.19 12.56 -2.68
N VAL A 41 -4.87 12.12 -1.60
CA VAL A 41 -4.25 11.69 -0.34
C VAL A 41 -4.51 10.22 -0.10
N SER A 42 -3.45 9.44 0.10
CA SER A 42 -3.53 8.03 0.49
C SER A 42 -2.24 7.61 1.19
N SER A 43 -2.27 6.52 1.98
CA SER A 43 -1.06 5.95 2.57
C SER A 43 -0.06 5.55 1.49
N SER A 44 -0.53 4.98 0.36
CA SER A 44 0.32 4.65 -0.78
C SER A 44 1.04 5.88 -1.35
N ARG A 45 0.34 7.02 -1.47
CA ARG A 45 0.92 8.26 -2.00
C ARG A 45 1.90 8.93 -1.03
N TRP A 46 1.75 8.68 0.27
CA TRP A 46 2.63 9.18 1.32
C TRP A 46 3.82 8.27 1.62
N ALA A 47 3.85 7.06 1.06
CA ALA A 47 4.95 6.14 1.25
C ALA A 47 6.24 6.72 0.68
N GLN A 48 7.25 6.85 1.55
CA GLN A 48 8.56 7.41 1.23
C GLN A 48 9.58 6.33 0.87
N GLY A 49 9.44 5.14 1.50
CA GLY A 49 10.32 3.99 1.28
C GLY A 49 10.34 3.51 -0.16
N GLY A 50 11.01 2.40 -0.39
CA GLY A 50 11.17 1.84 -1.71
C GLY A 50 10.45 0.51 -1.90
N ILE A 51 10.82 -0.17 -2.97
CA ILE A 51 10.37 -1.51 -3.32
C ILE A 51 11.57 -2.44 -3.29
N ALA A 52 11.55 -3.42 -2.37
CA ALA A 52 12.61 -4.41 -2.25
C ALA A 52 12.51 -5.44 -3.37
N SER A 53 13.59 -5.64 -4.13
CA SER A 53 13.66 -6.62 -5.21
C SER A 53 15.08 -7.09 -5.46
N VAL A 54 15.23 -8.38 -5.74
CA VAL A 54 16.53 -8.99 -6.10
C VAL A 54 16.83 -8.67 -7.56
N ILE A 55 17.64 -7.63 -7.78
CA ILE A 55 18.06 -7.20 -9.12
C ILE A 55 19.58 -7.17 -9.29
N ARG A 56 20.32 -7.30 -8.21
CA ARG A 56 21.78 -7.23 -8.21
C ARG A 56 22.41 -8.63 -8.21
N GLN A 57 23.61 -8.76 -8.78
CA GLN A 57 24.34 -10.03 -8.84
C GLN A 57 24.87 -10.51 -7.48
N ASP A 58 25.06 -9.59 -6.52
CA ASP A 58 25.51 -9.88 -5.16
C ASP A 58 24.37 -10.21 -4.19
N ASP A 59 23.14 -10.36 -4.70
CA ASP A 59 21.94 -10.70 -3.95
C ASP A 59 21.28 -11.99 -4.48
N SER A 60 20.39 -12.58 -3.69
CA SER A 60 19.61 -13.78 -4.10
C SER A 60 18.23 -13.81 -3.46
N PHE A 61 17.33 -14.60 -4.05
CA PHE A 61 16.00 -14.82 -3.48
C PHE A 61 16.07 -15.47 -2.09
N ASP A 62 17.03 -16.36 -1.87
CA ASP A 62 17.22 -17.02 -0.57
C ASP A 62 17.64 -16.02 0.51
N LEU A 63 18.57 -15.10 0.18
CA LEU A 63 18.95 -14.04 1.10
C LEU A 63 17.79 -13.10 1.42
N HIS A 64 17.00 -12.71 0.41
CA HIS A 64 15.85 -11.84 0.63
C HIS A 64 14.76 -12.55 1.45
N ALA A 65 14.47 -13.82 1.15
CA ALA A 65 13.52 -14.61 1.93
C ALA A 65 13.99 -14.79 3.37
N HIS A 66 15.30 -15.07 3.59
CA HIS A 66 15.88 -15.19 4.91
C HIS A 66 15.73 -13.90 5.73
N ASP A 67 16.08 -12.75 5.14
CA ASP A 67 15.95 -11.46 5.80
C ASP A 67 14.49 -11.18 6.20
N THR A 68 13.53 -11.49 5.30
CA THR A 68 12.09 -11.31 5.54
C THR A 68 11.60 -12.21 6.68
N LEU A 69 11.96 -13.50 6.66
CA LEU A 69 11.58 -14.47 7.71
C LEU A 69 12.18 -14.08 9.07
N LYS A 70 13.44 -13.62 9.08
CA LYS A 70 14.10 -13.14 10.28
C LYS A 70 13.40 -11.90 10.86
N ALA A 71 13.00 -10.94 10.01
CA ALA A 71 12.28 -9.75 10.43
C ALA A 71 10.88 -10.07 10.98
N GLY A 72 10.23 -11.10 10.43
CA GLY A 72 8.91 -11.55 10.86
C GLY A 72 8.89 -12.42 12.10
N ASP A 73 10.06 -12.77 12.66
CA ASP A 73 10.24 -13.45 13.95
C ASP A 73 9.32 -14.70 14.14
N GLY A 74 9.19 -15.51 13.09
CA GLY A 74 8.40 -16.75 13.11
C GLY A 74 6.91 -16.58 12.78
N LEU A 75 6.44 -15.37 12.48
CA LEU A 75 5.04 -15.10 12.14
C LEU A 75 4.76 -15.13 10.63
N CYS A 76 5.78 -15.26 9.80
CA CYS A 76 5.61 -15.29 8.35
C CYS A 76 5.09 -16.63 7.84
N ASP A 77 4.18 -16.59 6.86
CA ASP A 77 3.93 -17.72 5.97
C ASP A 77 5.10 -17.86 4.98
N PHE A 78 5.80 -18.99 5.04
CA PHE A 78 6.98 -19.24 4.22
C PHE A 78 6.65 -19.22 2.72
N GLN A 79 5.53 -19.80 2.32
CA GLN A 79 5.15 -19.88 0.89
C GLN A 79 4.81 -18.47 0.34
N ALA A 80 4.13 -17.65 1.14
CA ALA A 80 3.84 -16.28 0.79
C ALA A 80 5.12 -15.43 0.65
N VAL A 81 6.09 -15.59 1.56
CA VAL A 81 7.40 -14.92 1.47
C VAL A 81 8.14 -15.34 0.21
N GLU A 82 8.21 -16.65 -0.06
CA GLU A 82 8.91 -17.18 -1.23
C GLU A 82 8.30 -16.67 -2.54
N MET A 83 6.98 -16.66 -2.64
CA MET A 83 6.25 -16.13 -3.79
C MET A 83 6.54 -14.63 -3.96
N LEU A 84 6.38 -13.83 -2.89
CA LEU A 84 6.61 -12.38 -2.93
C LEU A 84 8.02 -12.04 -3.44
N VAL A 85 9.02 -12.71 -2.90
CA VAL A 85 10.42 -12.46 -3.23
C VAL A 85 10.74 -12.82 -4.68
N LYS A 86 10.21 -13.95 -5.17
CA LYS A 86 10.42 -14.42 -6.55
C LYS A 86 9.69 -13.57 -7.59
N GLU A 87 8.50 -13.07 -7.26
CA GLU A 87 7.69 -12.26 -8.16
C GLU A 87 8.14 -10.79 -8.21
N ALA A 88 8.86 -10.30 -7.19
CA ALA A 88 9.25 -8.90 -7.08
C ALA A 88 9.99 -8.33 -8.31
N PRO A 89 10.98 -9.02 -8.93
CA PRO A 89 11.64 -8.50 -10.13
C PRO A 89 10.67 -8.28 -11.30
N GLY A 90 9.78 -9.24 -11.55
CA GLY A 90 8.75 -9.12 -12.59
C GLY A 90 7.78 -7.97 -12.33
N CYS A 91 7.44 -7.70 -11.05
CA CYS A 91 6.64 -6.55 -10.67
C CYS A 91 7.38 -5.22 -10.93
N VAL A 92 8.70 -5.15 -10.66
CA VAL A 92 9.52 -3.98 -10.96
C VAL A 92 9.56 -3.73 -12.46
N ASP A 93 9.82 -4.75 -13.28
CA ASP A 93 9.81 -4.65 -14.74
C ASP A 93 8.44 -4.16 -15.26
N ARG A 94 7.36 -4.69 -14.68
CA ARG A 94 5.99 -4.26 -15.00
C ARG A 94 5.79 -2.78 -14.73
N LEU A 95 6.25 -2.28 -13.57
CA LEU A 95 6.15 -0.86 -13.21
C LEU A 95 6.97 0.03 -14.14
N GLN A 96 8.17 -0.39 -14.53
CA GLN A 96 8.98 0.33 -15.51
C GLN A 96 8.30 0.37 -16.88
N ASN A 97 7.71 -0.72 -17.35
CA ASN A 97 6.93 -0.77 -18.58
C ASN A 97 5.68 0.13 -18.56
N LEU A 98 5.12 0.36 -17.36
CA LEU A 98 4.06 1.36 -17.15
C LEU A 98 4.59 2.80 -17.06
N GLY A 99 5.91 3.01 -17.18
CA GLY A 99 6.53 4.34 -17.18
C GLY A 99 7.03 4.81 -15.81
N MET A 100 7.10 3.93 -14.80
CA MET A 100 7.73 4.29 -13.53
C MET A 100 9.25 4.40 -13.71
N ILE A 101 9.81 5.56 -13.35
CA ILE A 101 11.24 5.83 -13.45
C ILE A 101 11.84 5.78 -12.05
N PHE A 102 12.55 4.70 -11.74
CA PHE A 102 13.36 4.59 -10.52
C PHE A 102 14.67 5.37 -10.65
N ASP A 103 15.22 5.77 -9.52
CA ASP A 103 16.51 6.44 -9.47
C ASP A 103 17.61 5.51 -10.03
N GLN A 104 18.63 6.12 -10.64
CA GLN A 104 19.74 5.41 -11.29
C GLN A 104 21.07 5.88 -10.73
N SER A 105 22.07 4.99 -10.74
CA SER A 105 23.46 5.27 -10.45
C SER A 105 24.33 4.55 -11.47
N SER A 106 25.13 5.29 -12.24
CA SER A 106 26.02 4.73 -13.28
C SER A 106 25.30 3.80 -14.26
N ASP A 107 24.17 4.24 -14.82
CA ASP A 107 23.33 3.52 -15.79
C ASP A 107 22.65 2.23 -15.25
N GLN A 108 22.67 2.00 -13.94
CA GLN A 108 21.96 0.91 -13.29
C GLN A 108 20.91 1.46 -12.31
N LEU A 109 19.90 0.67 -12.00
CA LEU A 109 18.92 1.01 -10.97
C LEU A 109 19.62 1.21 -9.62
N ALA A 110 19.40 2.37 -9.01
CA ALA A 110 19.93 2.67 -7.69
C ALA A 110 19.17 1.89 -6.62
N THR A 111 19.91 1.31 -5.69
CA THR A 111 19.33 0.59 -4.56
C THR A 111 19.92 1.06 -3.25
N THR A 112 19.10 1.17 -2.21
CA THR A 112 19.51 1.49 -0.85
C THR A 112 19.48 0.25 0.04
N LEU A 113 20.24 0.34 1.13
CA LEU A 113 20.18 -0.58 2.25
C LEU A 113 19.20 0.01 3.26
N GLU A 114 18.13 -0.72 3.56
CA GLU A 114 17.22 -0.38 4.65
C GLU A 114 17.36 -1.39 5.80
N ALA A 115 16.84 -1.05 6.98
CA ALA A 115 16.90 -1.92 8.14
C ALA A 115 16.30 -3.31 7.82
N ALA A 116 16.81 -4.34 8.49
CA ALA A 116 16.50 -5.75 8.28
C ALA A 116 16.93 -6.35 6.92
N HIS A 117 17.45 -5.58 5.98
CA HIS A 117 18.02 -6.12 4.75
C HIS A 117 19.53 -6.35 4.85
N SER A 118 20.00 -7.53 4.45
CA SER A 118 21.43 -7.87 4.39
C SER A 118 22.12 -7.39 3.11
N ARG A 119 21.34 -6.94 2.10
CA ARG A 119 21.82 -6.46 0.80
C ARG A 119 21.08 -5.20 0.38
N ARG A 120 21.76 -4.38 -0.45
CA ARG A 120 21.14 -3.22 -1.11
C ARG A 120 20.17 -3.70 -2.20
N ARG A 121 18.87 -3.73 -1.91
CA ARG A 121 17.84 -4.21 -2.84
C ARG A 121 16.61 -3.33 -2.92
N VAL A 122 16.58 -2.22 -2.19
CA VAL A 122 15.41 -1.34 -2.12
C VAL A 122 15.52 -0.27 -3.21
N LEU A 123 14.68 -0.40 -4.23
CA LEU A 123 14.52 0.54 -5.32
C LEU A 123 13.67 1.73 -4.88
N HIS A 124 14.01 2.93 -5.29
CA HIS A 124 13.33 4.14 -4.84
C HIS A 124 13.21 5.21 -5.95
N VAL A 125 12.34 6.18 -5.71
CA VAL A 125 12.24 7.44 -6.46
C VAL A 125 12.42 8.56 -5.44
N LYS A 126 13.66 8.90 -5.11
CA LYS A 126 14.01 9.84 -4.02
C LYS A 126 13.31 9.41 -2.72
N ASP A 127 12.60 10.33 -2.07
CA ASP A 127 11.79 10.12 -0.86
C ASP A 127 10.27 10.07 -1.14
N ARG A 128 9.88 9.73 -2.37
CA ARG A 128 8.49 9.81 -2.84
C ARG A 128 8.09 8.64 -3.76
N THR A 129 8.64 7.46 -3.50
CA THR A 129 8.40 6.26 -4.32
C THR A 129 6.91 5.94 -4.45
N GLY A 130 6.18 6.00 -3.34
CA GLY A 130 4.73 5.77 -3.36
C GLY A 130 3.95 6.80 -4.18
N ARG A 131 4.37 8.06 -4.16
CA ARG A 131 3.78 9.11 -5.00
C ARG A 131 3.98 8.80 -6.48
N ALA A 132 5.22 8.49 -6.89
CA ALA A 132 5.55 8.16 -8.27
C ALA A 132 4.76 6.94 -8.76
N LEU A 133 4.67 5.89 -7.93
CA LEU A 133 3.87 4.70 -8.21
C LEU A 133 2.40 5.06 -8.47
N VAL A 134 1.77 5.78 -7.53
CA VAL A 134 0.34 6.09 -7.64
C VAL A 134 0.05 6.99 -8.84
N GLU A 135 0.92 7.96 -9.15
CA GLU A 135 0.76 8.84 -10.32
C GLU A 135 0.79 8.04 -11.62
N VAL A 136 1.76 7.17 -11.80
CA VAL A 136 1.85 6.31 -13.00
C VAL A 136 0.61 5.43 -13.15
N LEU A 137 0.15 4.78 -12.07
CA LEU A 137 -1.02 3.92 -12.12
C LEU A 137 -2.32 4.69 -12.39
N GLU A 138 -2.50 5.88 -11.78
CA GLU A 138 -3.66 6.75 -12.04
C GLU A 138 -3.71 7.18 -13.52
N ASP A 139 -2.59 7.62 -14.10
CA ASP A 139 -2.52 8.06 -15.49
C ASP A 139 -2.93 6.94 -16.46
N HIS A 140 -2.53 5.70 -16.18
CA HIS A 140 -2.96 4.55 -16.99
C HIS A 140 -4.44 4.25 -16.86
N ILE A 141 -5.02 4.38 -15.67
CA ILE A 141 -6.44 4.12 -15.43
C ILE A 141 -7.32 5.16 -16.13
N GLU A 142 -6.95 6.44 -16.10
CA GLU A 142 -7.72 7.51 -16.74
C GLU A 142 -7.90 7.30 -18.26
N ASN A 143 -7.00 6.54 -18.88
CA ASN A 143 -7.06 6.19 -20.30
C ASN A 143 -7.82 4.88 -20.60
N LYS A 144 -8.30 4.15 -19.61
CA LYS A 144 -9.00 2.87 -19.77
C LYS A 144 -10.51 3.06 -19.89
N LYS A 145 -11.10 2.78 -21.06
CA LYS A 145 -12.54 2.95 -21.34
C LYS A 145 -13.44 2.00 -20.55
N ASN A 146 -12.91 0.87 -20.10
CA ASN A 146 -13.63 -0.14 -19.34
C ASN A 146 -13.62 0.10 -17.82
N ILE A 147 -12.92 1.14 -17.35
CA ILE A 147 -12.83 1.51 -15.94
C ILE A 147 -13.50 2.86 -15.71
N LEU A 148 -14.47 2.90 -14.80
CA LEU A 148 -15.03 4.14 -14.29
C LEU A 148 -14.47 4.41 -12.90
N HIS A 149 -13.69 5.49 -12.75
CA HIS A 149 -13.14 5.92 -11.48
C HIS A 149 -14.02 7.01 -10.84
N CYS A 150 -14.69 6.68 -9.75
CA CYS A 150 -15.53 7.60 -8.98
C CYS A 150 -14.83 8.03 -7.69
N ARG A 151 -14.68 9.34 -7.52
CA ARG A 151 -14.08 9.97 -6.32
C ARG A 151 -15.16 10.61 -5.44
N GLY A 152 -14.96 10.64 -4.14
CA GLY A 152 -15.92 11.18 -3.17
C GLY A 152 -17.06 10.23 -2.83
N VAL A 153 -16.95 8.96 -3.19
CA VAL A 153 -17.97 7.93 -2.98
C VAL A 153 -17.53 6.97 -1.89
N ARG A 154 -18.30 6.89 -0.81
CA ARG A 154 -18.00 6.01 0.33
C ARG A 154 -18.83 4.73 0.25
N VAL A 155 -18.17 3.59 0.35
CA VAL A 155 -18.85 2.30 0.53
C VAL A 155 -19.23 2.15 2.00
N THR A 156 -20.50 1.85 2.27
CA THR A 156 -21.08 1.74 3.62
C THR A 156 -21.40 0.32 4.01
N GLU A 157 -21.73 -0.54 3.03
CA GLU A 157 -22.03 -1.96 3.27
C GLU A 157 -21.66 -2.81 2.06
N LEU A 158 -21.48 -4.12 2.28
CA LEU A 158 -21.38 -5.14 1.24
C LEU A 158 -22.74 -5.81 1.07
N LEU A 159 -23.17 -6.00 -0.18
CA LEU A 159 -24.39 -6.73 -0.50
C LEU A 159 -24.10 -8.23 -0.48
N ILE A 160 -24.58 -8.92 0.54
CA ILE A 160 -24.39 -10.36 0.68
C ILE A 160 -25.71 -11.08 0.40
N GLU A 161 -25.72 -11.92 -0.62
CA GLU A 161 -26.85 -12.75 -1.02
C GLU A 161 -26.37 -14.20 -1.16
N ASN A 162 -27.04 -15.14 -0.51
CA ASN A 162 -26.69 -16.57 -0.55
C ASN A 162 -25.20 -16.85 -0.22
N LYS A 163 -24.61 -16.13 0.73
CA LYS A 163 -23.20 -16.19 1.13
C LYS A 163 -22.21 -15.71 0.05
N GLU A 164 -22.67 -14.99 -0.94
CA GLU A 164 -21.85 -14.39 -1.98
C GLU A 164 -21.95 -12.86 -1.93
N CYS A 165 -20.83 -12.18 -2.17
CA CYS A 165 -20.82 -10.72 -2.28
C CYS A 165 -21.29 -10.34 -3.70
N ARG A 166 -22.41 -9.63 -3.79
CA ARG A 166 -23.07 -9.26 -5.03
C ARG A 166 -23.05 -7.76 -5.33
N GLY A 167 -22.33 -7.00 -4.54
CA GLY A 167 -22.21 -5.56 -4.73
C GLY A 167 -21.92 -4.79 -3.46
N VAL A 168 -22.15 -3.50 -3.51
CA VAL A 168 -21.88 -2.57 -2.41
C VAL A 168 -23.01 -1.56 -2.24
N GLN A 169 -23.23 -1.09 -1.03
CA GLN A 169 -23.99 0.12 -0.78
C GLN A 169 -23.03 1.31 -0.77
N VAL A 170 -23.39 2.38 -1.42
CA VAL A 170 -22.58 3.60 -1.51
C VAL A 170 -23.33 4.81 -0.99
N LEU A 171 -22.58 5.70 -0.37
CA LEU A 171 -22.97 7.07 -0.08
C LEU A 171 -22.27 8.01 -1.06
N ASP A 172 -23.06 8.62 -1.96
CA ASP A 172 -22.63 9.58 -2.97
C ASP A 172 -23.30 10.93 -2.70
N GLY A 173 -22.57 11.84 -2.11
CA GLY A 173 -23.14 13.05 -1.55
C GLY A 173 -24.15 12.74 -0.43
N ALA A 174 -25.43 13.05 -0.64
CA ALA A 174 -26.53 12.73 0.28
C ALA A 174 -27.31 11.47 -0.14
N ASN A 175 -26.93 10.82 -1.24
CA ASN A 175 -27.68 9.69 -1.80
C ASN A 175 -27.07 8.37 -1.33
N LEU A 176 -27.92 7.49 -0.79
CA LEU A 176 -27.57 6.15 -0.37
C LEU A 176 -28.26 5.15 -1.29
N TYR A 177 -27.48 4.31 -1.99
CA TYR A 177 -28.04 3.31 -2.92
C TYR A 177 -27.11 2.12 -3.12
N TRP A 178 -27.65 1.02 -3.63
CA TRP A 178 -26.93 -0.20 -3.93
C TRP A 178 -26.42 -0.22 -5.36
N ILE A 179 -25.19 -0.72 -5.54
CA ILE A 179 -24.60 -1.00 -6.85
C ILE A 179 -24.27 -2.49 -6.89
N GLN A 180 -24.76 -3.19 -7.92
CA GLN A 180 -24.55 -4.61 -8.11
C GLN A 180 -23.30 -4.89 -8.96
N SER A 181 -22.61 -6.00 -8.63
CA SER A 181 -21.48 -6.52 -9.39
C SER A 181 -21.33 -8.02 -9.19
N ARG A 182 -20.55 -8.65 -10.07
CA ARG A 182 -20.20 -10.07 -9.96
C ARG A 182 -19.13 -10.34 -8.91
N ALA A 183 -18.25 -9.35 -8.67
CA ALA A 183 -17.20 -9.44 -7.68
C ALA A 183 -16.91 -8.08 -7.06
N VAL A 184 -16.45 -8.09 -5.81
CA VAL A 184 -15.97 -6.91 -5.09
C VAL A 184 -14.56 -7.17 -4.57
N VAL A 185 -13.64 -6.24 -4.86
CA VAL A 185 -12.27 -6.25 -4.33
C VAL A 185 -12.15 -5.15 -3.29
N LEU A 186 -11.81 -5.52 -2.06
CA LEU A 186 -11.52 -4.56 -0.98
C LEU A 186 -10.01 -4.23 -0.99
N ALA A 187 -9.67 -3.03 -1.42
CA ALA A 187 -8.31 -2.48 -1.43
C ALA A 187 -8.21 -1.20 -0.57
N THR A 188 -8.90 -1.22 0.57
CA THR A 188 -9.22 -0.05 1.40
C THR A 188 -8.07 0.40 2.32
N GLY A 189 -6.97 -0.35 2.37
CA GLY A 189 -5.86 -0.11 3.30
C GLY A 189 -6.18 -0.48 4.74
N GLY A 190 -5.31 -0.09 5.64
CA GLY A 190 -5.37 -0.43 7.05
C GLY A 190 -6.07 0.59 7.95
N GLY A 191 -5.88 0.44 9.28
CA GLY A 191 -6.53 1.23 10.32
C GLY A 191 -5.57 2.12 11.15
N GLY A 192 -4.41 2.51 10.61
CA GLY A 192 -3.41 3.27 11.38
C GLY A 192 -3.90 4.59 11.97
N HIS A 193 -4.95 5.20 11.42
CA HIS A 193 -5.54 6.44 11.95
C HIS A 193 -6.57 6.19 13.06
N LEU A 194 -6.72 4.98 13.55
CA LEU A 194 -7.46 4.69 14.79
C LEU A 194 -6.68 5.17 16.03
N PHE A 195 -5.38 5.41 15.89
CA PHE A 195 -4.50 5.87 16.98
C PHE A 195 -4.31 7.38 16.92
N THR A 196 -4.27 8.01 18.11
CA THR A 196 -4.11 9.48 18.26
C THR A 196 -2.79 9.99 17.67
N ASN A 197 -1.71 9.22 17.80
CA ASN A 197 -0.40 9.53 17.23
C ASN A 197 -0.14 8.57 16.07
N THR A 198 -0.15 9.09 14.85
CA THR A 198 0.01 8.29 13.65
C THR A 198 0.62 9.10 12.53
N THR A 199 1.40 8.45 11.66
CA THR A 199 1.90 8.99 10.40
C THR A 199 0.98 8.67 9.22
N ASN A 200 -0.11 7.93 9.47
CA ASN A 200 -1.09 7.61 8.43
C ASN A 200 -2.03 8.79 8.16
N PRO A 201 -2.51 8.93 6.92
CA PRO A 201 -3.53 9.92 6.62
C PRO A 201 -4.87 9.59 7.28
N ALA A 202 -5.71 10.59 7.51
CA ALA A 202 -7.02 10.46 8.20
C ALA A 202 -7.94 9.40 7.59
N GLN A 203 -7.70 9.03 6.35
CA GLN A 203 -8.47 8.03 5.62
C GLN A 203 -8.13 6.58 6.01
N SER A 204 -7.03 6.35 6.71
CA SER A 204 -6.63 5.00 7.14
C SER A 204 -7.41 4.59 8.40
N SER A 205 -8.72 4.48 8.29
CA SER A 205 -9.67 4.30 9.41
C SER A 205 -10.14 2.86 9.63
N GLY A 206 -9.63 1.89 8.83
CA GLY A 206 -10.00 0.48 8.99
C GLY A 206 -11.43 0.13 8.52
N GLU A 207 -12.11 1.02 7.80
CA GLU A 207 -13.50 0.80 7.37
C GLU A 207 -13.67 -0.48 6.55
N GLY A 208 -12.72 -0.81 5.67
CA GLY A 208 -12.79 -2.03 4.87
C GLY A 208 -12.72 -3.30 5.70
N ILE A 209 -11.96 -3.28 6.80
CA ILE A 209 -11.92 -4.38 7.76
C ILE A 209 -13.29 -4.57 8.40
N ALA A 210 -13.93 -3.47 8.82
CA ALA A 210 -15.26 -3.51 9.41
C ALA A 210 -16.34 -3.99 8.41
N LEU A 211 -16.24 -3.58 7.13
CA LEU A 211 -17.11 -4.06 6.06
C LEU A 211 -16.98 -5.57 5.85
N ALA A 212 -15.72 -6.06 5.77
CA ALA A 212 -15.43 -7.47 5.60
C ALA A 212 -15.95 -8.31 6.78
N TRP A 213 -15.68 -7.85 8.01
CA TRP A 213 -16.17 -8.52 9.23
C TRP A 213 -17.70 -8.60 9.28
N LYS A 214 -18.40 -7.50 9.01
CA LYS A 214 -19.87 -7.49 8.93
C LYS A 214 -20.42 -8.45 7.87
N ALA A 215 -19.69 -8.64 6.79
CA ALA A 215 -20.03 -9.56 5.72
C ALA A 215 -19.72 -11.03 6.04
N GLY A 216 -19.12 -11.32 7.21
CA GLY A 216 -18.81 -12.67 7.67
C GLY A 216 -17.42 -13.17 7.25
N ALA A 217 -16.53 -12.30 6.79
CA ALA A 217 -15.14 -12.68 6.51
C ALA A 217 -14.39 -13.01 7.81
N ALA A 218 -13.48 -13.98 7.73
CA ALA A 218 -12.52 -14.21 8.80
C ALA A 218 -11.57 -13.00 8.92
N ILE A 219 -11.29 -12.61 10.17
CA ILE A 219 -10.38 -11.52 10.48
C ILE A 219 -9.23 -12.08 11.31
N GLU A 220 -8.01 -11.72 10.97
CA GLU A 220 -6.78 -12.22 11.55
C GLU A 220 -5.78 -11.07 11.71
N ASP A 221 -4.88 -11.17 12.71
CA ASP A 221 -3.71 -10.31 12.90
C ASP A 221 -4.02 -8.81 13.14
N LEU A 222 -5.18 -8.47 13.68
CA LEU A 222 -5.56 -7.07 13.95
C LEU A 222 -4.74 -6.41 15.05
N GLU A 223 -4.06 -7.17 15.89
CA GLU A 223 -3.16 -6.70 16.96
C GLU A 223 -1.85 -6.12 16.38
N PHE A 224 -1.48 -6.47 15.15
CA PHE A 224 -0.23 -6.00 14.55
C PHE A 224 -0.37 -4.57 14.03
N VAL A 225 0.26 -3.66 14.75
CA VAL A 225 0.40 -2.25 14.38
C VAL A 225 1.88 -1.92 14.34
N GLN A 226 2.37 -1.52 13.16
CA GLN A 226 3.76 -1.13 13.02
C GLN A 226 4.02 0.23 13.65
N PHE A 227 4.99 0.30 14.56
CA PHE A 227 5.54 1.54 15.09
C PHE A 227 6.75 1.96 14.27
N HIS A 228 6.69 3.14 13.66
CA HIS A 228 7.85 3.70 12.98
C HIS A 228 8.68 4.52 13.97
N PRO A 229 9.98 4.24 14.14
CA PRO A 229 10.80 4.82 15.22
C PRO A 229 11.15 6.29 15.00
N THR A 230 11.02 6.82 13.78
CA THR A 230 11.43 8.18 13.42
C THR A 230 10.26 8.97 12.81
N ALA A 231 9.37 9.44 13.67
CA ALA A 231 8.30 10.35 13.30
C ALA A 231 8.55 11.74 13.92
N LEU A 232 8.55 12.77 13.09
CA LEU A 232 8.66 14.15 13.53
C LEU A 232 7.28 14.66 13.96
N LYS A 233 7.18 15.12 15.20
CA LYS A 233 5.94 15.65 15.75
C LYS A 233 6.07 17.13 16.07
N PHE A 234 5.24 17.96 15.43
CA PHE A 234 5.04 19.35 15.79
C PHE A 234 3.65 19.56 16.39
N TYR A 235 3.55 20.48 17.34
CA TYR A 235 2.26 20.84 17.90
C TYR A 235 1.34 21.43 16.81
N GLY A 236 0.13 20.90 16.70
CA GLY A 236 -0.87 21.36 15.71
C GLY A 236 -0.65 20.85 14.27
N ALA A 237 0.36 20.02 14.02
CA ALA A 237 0.61 19.40 12.72
C ALA A 237 0.49 17.87 12.76
N PRO A 238 0.15 17.23 11.63
CA PRO A 238 0.26 15.77 11.50
C PRO A 238 1.69 15.29 11.75
N CYS A 239 1.84 14.07 12.29
CA CYS A 239 3.16 13.46 12.41
C CYS A 239 3.76 13.24 11.01
N PHE A 240 4.98 13.70 10.80
CA PHE A 240 5.71 13.54 9.55
C PHE A 240 6.68 12.36 9.66
N LEU A 241 6.63 11.45 8.71
CA LEU A 241 7.54 10.30 8.64
C LEU A 241 8.91 10.76 8.15
N ILE A 242 9.96 10.49 8.94
CA ILE A 242 11.35 10.63 8.52
C ILE A 242 11.76 9.30 7.90
N SER A 243 12.24 9.32 6.66
CA SER A 243 12.56 8.12 5.89
C SER A 243 13.51 7.17 6.62
N GLU A 244 13.22 5.89 6.55
CA GLU A 244 14.06 4.82 7.09
C GLU A 244 15.45 4.75 6.42
N ALA A 245 15.55 5.19 5.18
CA ALA A 245 16.82 5.26 4.45
C ALA A 245 17.92 6.03 5.23
N LEU A 246 17.54 7.05 6.03
CA LEU A 246 18.50 7.76 6.87
C LEU A 246 19.17 6.84 7.90
N ARG A 247 18.41 5.95 8.53
CA ARG A 247 18.96 4.97 9.48
C ARG A 247 19.74 3.89 8.75
N GLY A 248 19.28 3.45 7.60
CA GLY A 248 19.98 2.49 6.74
C GLY A 248 21.37 2.98 6.30
N GLU A 249 21.50 4.30 6.11
CA GLU A 249 22.79 4.95 5.79
C GLU A 249 23.59 5.39 7.05
N GLY A 250 23.18 4.93 8.24
CA GLY A 250 23.95 5.09 9.49
C GLY A 250 23.52 6.26 10.39
N ALA A 251 22.41 6.94 10.12
CA ALA A 251 21.91 7.95 11.04
C ALA A 251 21.41 7.32 12.35
N ILE A 252 21.71 7.94 13.46
CA ILE A 252 21.29 7.54 14.80
C ILE A 252 20.38 8.59 15.43
N LEU A 253 19.41 8.13 16.22
CA LEU A 253 18.61 9.01 17.06
C LEU A 253 19.41 9.37 18.31
N VAL A 254 19.51 10.66 18.61
CA VAL A 254 20.21 11.16 19.81
C VAL A 254 19.31 12.13 20.58
N ASP A 255 19.47 12.17 21.89
CA ASP A 255 18.87 13.16 22.75
C ASP A 255 19.62 14.50 22.69
N LYS A 256 19.19 15.50 23.49
CA LYS A 256 19.82 16.83 23.56
C LYS A 256 21.28 16.80 24.05
N ASN A 257 21.75 15.72 24.65
CA ASN A 257 23.12 15.55 25.14
C ASN A 257 24.00 14.78 24.16
N GLY A 258 23.44 14.34 23.02
CA GLY A 258 24.14 13.51 22.03
C GLY A 258 24.15 12.03 22.35
N GLU A 259 23.36 11.56 23.31
CA GLU A 259 23.24 10.16 23.68
C GLU A 259 22.06 9.49 22.98
N SER A 260 22.26 8.26 22.48
CA SER A 260 21.16 7.50 21.87
C SER A 260 20.23 6.95 22.96
N PRO A 261 18.91 7.29 22.92
CA PRO A 261 17.93 6.77 23.88
C PRO A 261 17.65 5.27 23.68
N VAL A 262 18.06 4.71 22.56
CA VAL A 262 17.85 3.29 22.18
C VAL A 262 19.17 2.48 22.19
N LYS A 263 20.17 2.94 22.92
CA LYS A 263 21.43 2.22 23.11
C LYS A 263 21.15 0.76 23.54
N ASN A 264 21.67 -0.21 22.78
CA ASN A 264 21.55 -1.65 23.00
C ASN A 264 20.18 -2.28 22.70
N LEU A 265 19.23 -1.58 22.06
CA LEU A 265 17.95 -2.17 21.66
C LEU A 265 17.95 -2.67 20.21
N GLU A 266 18.70 -2.00 19.33
CA GLU A 266 18.92 -2.43 17.95
C GLU A 266 20.29 -1.95 17.46
N ASP A 267 20.95 -2.77 16.64
CA ASP A 267 22.20 -2.41 15.99
C ASP A 267 22.01 -1.43 14.80
N ARG A 268 20.73 -1.24 14.36
CA ARG A 268 20.36 -0.32 13.25
C ARG A 268 18.93 0.18 13.37
#